data_f40f1ce716c680fca0c48ff452545f44
#
_entry.id   f40f1ce716c680fca0c48ff452545f44
#
_cell.length_a   1.000
_cell.length_b   1.000
_cell.length_c   1.000
_cell.angle_alpha   90.00
_cell.angle_beta   90.00
_cell.angle_gamma   90.00
#
_symmetry.space_group_name_H-M   'P 1'
#
loop_
_entity.id
_entity.type
_entity.pdbx_description
1 polymer ?
#
loop_
_entity_poly.entity_id
_entity_poly.type
_entity_poly.pdbx_seq_one_letter_code
_entity_poly.pdbx_strand_id
1 'polypeptide(L)'
;TQKIMKGMLTGPVTILNWSFPRVDIGRDVQAFQIALALRDEVIDLEKAGIRAVQVDEPAIREGLPLRRKEWDTYLKWAVDSFRLAVGGASDGMNTASHFCYSDFNDIMDSVIALDADMISIENSKSDAKLLKIFQSTKYPNEIGPGVFDIHSPRVPSIEEMTQRIKEMIQFIDPKLLWVNPDCGLKTRTWDECTAQLKAMVAAAQEARKMFV
;
A
#
# COMPACT_ATOMS: atom_id res chain seq x y z
N THR A 1 17.51 -16.09 0.23
CA THR A 1 16.19 -16.71 0.02
C THR A 1 15.98 -17.01 -1.46
N GLN A 2 15.10 -17.99 -1.76
CA GLN A 2 14.61 -18.27 -3.11
C GLN A 2 13.25 -17.62 -3.37
N LYS A 3 12.73 -16.87 -2.39
CA LYS A 3 11.48 -16.12 -2.52
C LYS A 3 11.74 -14.73 -3.06
N ILE A 4 10.73 -14.20 -3.75
CA ILE A 4 10.75 -12.80 -4.20
C ILE A 4 10.87 -11.90 -2.97
N MET A 5 11.82 -10.99 -3.02
CA MET A 5 12.01 -9.95 -2.02
C MET A 5 11.41 -8.66 -2.54
N LYS A 6 10.76 -7.92 -1.64
CA LYS A 6 10.16 -6.63 -1.94
C LYS A 6 11.02 -5.51 -1.34
N GLY A 7 11.48 -4.58 -2.17
CA GLY A 7 12.07 -3.32 -1.74
C GLY A 7 10.99 -2.41 -1.17
N MET A 8 11.30 -1.64 -0.12
CA MET A 8 10.35 -0.71 0.50
C MET A 8 10.96 0.67 0.62
N LEU A 9 10.26 1.66 0.09
CA LEU A 9 10.63 3.06 0.09
C LEU A 9 9.46 3.91 0.62
N THR A 10 9.76 5.05 1.21
CA THR A 10 8.74 6.07 1.51
C THR A 10 8.53 6.93 0.28
N GLY A 11 7.29 7.22 -0.07
CA GLY A 11 6.96 7.97 -1.27
C GLY A 11 7.22 9.47 -1.16
N PRO A 12 7.28 10.17 -2.30
CA PRO A 12 7.71 11.57 -2.36
C PRO A 12 6.81 12.53 -1.57
N VAL A 13 5.49 12.34 -1.59
CA VAL A 13 4.55 13.19 -0.85
C VAL A 13 4.71 12.97 0.65
N THR A 14 4.87 11.73 1.07
CA THR A 14 5.06 11.38 2.48
C THR A 14 6.39 11.91 3.02
N ILE A 15 7.48 11.75 2.28
CA ILE A 15 8.78 12.33 2.66
C ILE A 15 8.63 13.84 2.82
N LEU A 16 8.01 14.51 1.86
CA LEU A 16 7.80 15.95 1.90
C LEU A 16 6.95 16.41 3.09
N ASN A 17 5.87 15.68 3.41
CA ASN A 17 4.99 16.04 4.52
C ASN A 17 5.63 15.80 5.89
N TRP A 18 6.49 14.80 6.03
CA TRP A 18 7.13 14.43 7.29
C TRP A 18 8.53 15.03 7.46
N SER A 19 8.96 15.89 6.53
CA SER A 19 10.21 16.63 6.60
C SER A 19 9.96 18.13 6.85
N PHE A 20 11.03 18.90 6.86
CA PHE A 20 11.00 20.37 6.92
C PHE A 20 11.17 20.94 5.50
N PRO A 21 10.08 21.13 4.74
CA PRO A 21 10.17 21.56 3.34
C PRO A 21 10.69 22.99 3.25
N ARG A 22 11.36 23.29 2.13
CA ARG A 22 11.77 24.63 1.78
C ARG A 22 10.54 25.52 1.56
N VAL A 23 10.67 26.81 1.90
CA VAL A 23 9.59 27.80 1.76
C VAL A 23 9.71 28.66 0.50
N ASP A 24 10.84 28.58 -0.19
CA ASP A 24 11.18 29.40 -1.35
C ASP A 24 10.83 28.73 -2.70
N ILE A 25 10.45 27.46 -2.68
CA ILE A 25 9.99 26.73 -3.87
C ILE A 25 8.69 25.97 -3.57
N GLY A 26 7.87 25.72 -4.59
CA GLY A 26 6.60 25.03 -4.46
C GLY A 26 6.74 23.60 -3.94
N ARG A 27 5.73 23.12 -3.23
CA ARG A 27 5.72 21.74 -2.70
C ARG A 27 5.69 20.69 -3.81
N ASP A 28 5.02 20.99 -4.90
CA ASP A 28 5.00 20.18 -6.12
C ASP A 28 6.41 19.98 -6.70
N VAL A 29 7.17 21.06 -6.84
CA VAL A 29 8.57 20.99 -7.32
C VAL A 29 9.43 20.15 -6.38
N GLN A 30 9.28 20.31 -5.07
CA GLN A 30 10.02 19.51 -4.08
C GLN A 30 9.64 18.02 -4.16
N ALA A 31 8.33 17.71 -4.31
CA ALA A 31 7.88 16.35 -4.48
C ALA A 31 8.47 15.69 -5.74
N PHE A 32 8.54 16.41 -6.86
CA PHE A 32 9.18 15.90 -8.09
C PHE A 32 10.69 15.71 -7.93
N GLN A 33 11.39 16.56 -7.19
CA GLN A 33 12.82 16.37 -6.90
C GLN A 33 13.05 15.10 -6.08
N ILE A 34 12.22 14.84 -5.05
CA ILE A 34 12.26 13.61 -4.26
C ILE A 34 11.92 12.41 -5.12
N ALA A 35 10.89 12.54 -5.96
CA ALA A 35 10.48 11.46 -6.86
C ALA A 35 11.58 11.03 -7.84
N LEU A 36 12.35 11.96 -8.36
CA LEU A 36 13.50 11.66 -9.23
C LEU A 36 14.59 10.86 -8.49
N ALA A 37 14.88 11.21 -7.25
CA ALA A 37 15.83 10.47 -6.43
C ALA A 37 15.31 9.04 -6.12
N LEU A 38 14.02 8.92 -5.80
CA LEU A 38 13.38 7.60 -5.57
C LEU A 38 13.34 6.75 -6.83
N ARG A 39 13.13 7.36 -7.99
CA ARG A 39 13.18 6.65 -9.28
C ARG A 39 14.54 6.00 -9.52
N ASP A 40 15.60 6.71 -9.22
CA ASP A 40 16.96 6.17 -9.37
C ASP A 40 17.19 4.99 -8.41
N GLU A 41 16.67 5.06 -7.17
CA GLU A 41 16.70 3.95 -6.21
C GLU A 41 15.87 2.74 -6.69
N VAL A 42 14.69 2.96 -7.27
CA VAL A 42 13.84 1.91 -7.86
C VAL A 42 14.60 1.18 -8.96
N ILE A 43 15.27 1.92 -9.84
CA ILE A 43 16.13 1.36 -10.92
C ILE A 43 17.27 0.53 -10.34
N ASP A 44 17.91 1.00 -9.28
CA ASP A 44 19.05 0.30 -8.67
C ASP A 44 18.60 -0.96 -7.91
N LEU A 45 17.43 -0.93 -7.26
CA LEU A 45 16.81 -2.12 -6.69
C LEU A 45 16.52 -3.19 -7.76
N GLU A 46 15.99 -2.79 -8.91
CA GLU A 46 15.72 -3.70 -10.02
C GLU A 46 17.03 -4.31 -10.58
N LYS A 47 18.06 -3.51 -10.81
CA LYS A 47 19.39 -3.99 -11.21
C LYS A 47 19.99 -4.96 -10.20
N ALA A 48 19.71 -4.77 -8.90
CA ALA A 48 20.11 -5.69 -7.84
C ALA A 48 19.31 -7.00 -7.80
N GLY A 49 18.30 -7.15 -8.68
CA GLY A 49 17.48 -8.37 -8.81
C GLY A 49 16.20 -8.35 -7.97
N ILE A 50 15.82 -7.22 -7.40
CA ILE A 50 14.50 -7.04 -6.74
C ILE A 50 13.42 -7.06 -7.82
N ARG A 51 12.32 -7.76 -7.56
CA ARG A 51 11.22 -7.97 -8.50
C ARG A 51 9.91 -7.32 -8.06
N ALA A 52 9.89 -6.73 -6.88
CA ALA A 52 8.76 -5.98 -6.37
C ALA A 52 9.28 -4.78 -5.57
N VAL A 53 8.68 -3.62 -5.74
CA VAL A 53 8.97 -2.43 -4.95
C VAL A 53 7.67 -1.84 -4.41
N GLN A 54 7.69 -1.44 -3.17
CA GLN A 54 6.57 -0.73 -2.54
C GLN A 54 7.04 0.67 -2.16
N VAL A 55 6.33 1.67 -2.68
CA VAL A 55 6.57 3.09 -2.42
C VAL A 55 5.37 3.61 -1.62
N ASP A 56 5.54 3.76 -0.31
CA ASP A 56 4.45 4.03 0.63
C ASP A 56 4.04 5.50 0.64
N GLU A 57 2.76 5.76 0.47
CA GLU A 57 2.19 7.11 0.46
C GLU A 57 1.07 7.32 1.51
N PRO A 58 1.30 7.03 2.79
CA PRO A 58 0.30 7.22 3.83
C PRO A 58 -0.13 8.68 4.01
N ALA A 59 0.72 9.64 3.67
CA ALA A 59 0.47 11.06 3.91
C ALA A 59 -0.25 11.78 2.76
N ILE A 60 -0.64 11.12 1.67
CA ILE A 60 -1.40 11.80 0.59
C ILE A 60 -2.70 12.42 1.14
N ARG A 61 -3.48 11.66 1.91
CA ARG A 61 -4.72 12.20 2.48
C ARG A 61 -4.47 13.21 3.60
N GLU A 62 -3.48 12.97 4.42
CA GLU A 62 -3.05 13.88 5.50
C GLU A 62 -2.61 15.26 4.96
N GLY A 63 -1.96 15.27 3.81
CA GLY A 63 -1.46 16.48 3.16
C GLY A 63 -2.50 17.27 2.36
N LEU A 64 -3.77 16.84 2.33
CA LEU A 64 -4.84 17.55 1.62
C LEU A 64 -4.96 19.01 2.11
N PRO A 65 -5.08 19.98 1.20
CA PRO A 65 -5.35 21.36 1.56
C PRO A 65 -6.67 21.50 2.33
N LEU A 66 -6.75 22.45 3.24
CA LEU A 66 -7.98 22.74 3.99
C LEU A 66 -9.15 23.12 3.07
N ARG A 67 -8.85 23.75 1.95
CA ARG A 67 -9.86 24.22 0.99
C ARG A 67 -10.08 23.17 -0.09
N ARG A 68 -11.28 22.62 -0.17
CA ARG A 68 -11.64 21.60 -1.17
C ARG A 68 -11.29 21.97 -2.62
N LYS A 69 -11.43 23.24 -3.00
CA LYS A 69 -11.11 23.74 -4.34
C LYS A 69 -9.63 23.62 -4.71
N GLU A 70 -8.75 23.35 -3.75
CA GLU A 70 -7.31 23.16 -3.96
C GLU A 70 -6.91 21.67 -4.06
N TRP A 71 -7.85 20.76 -3.81
CA TRP A 71 -7.59 19.33 -3.78
C TRP A 71 -7.16 18.78 -5.13
N ASP A 72 -7.85 19.15 -6.20
CA ASP A 72 -7.55 18.62 -7.54
C ASP A 72 -6.12 18.96 -7.97
N THR A 73 -5.68 20.19 -7.69
CA THR A 73 -4.30 20.60 -7.96
C THR A 73 -3.30 19.82 -7.11
N TYR A 74 -3.58 19.66 -5.82
CA TYR A 74 -2.75 18.90 -4.90
C TYR A 74 -2.67 17.43 -5.31
N LEU A 75 -3.82 16.79 -5.48
CA LEU A 75 -3.90 15.37 -5.82
C LEU A 75 -3.24 15.07 -7.17
N LYS A 76 -3.37 15.99 -8.13
CA LYS A 76 -2.70 15.83 -9.41
C LYS A 76 -1.18 15.72 -9.26
N TRP A 77 -0.52 16.68 -8.62
CA TRP A 77 0.93 16.61 -8.49
C TRP A 77 1.39 15.49 -7.52
N ALA A 78 0.56 15.13 -6.53
CA ALA A 78 0.83 14.00 -5.65
C ALA A 78 0.87 12.68 -6.44
N VAL A 79 -0.13 12.42 -7.28
CA VAL A 79 -0.18 11.27 -8.18
C VAL A 79 0.98 11.29 -9.17
N ASP A 80 1.22 12.43 -9.83
CA ASP A 80 2.28 12.56 -10.83
C ASP A 80 3.67 12.31 -10.19
N SER A 81 3.89 12.74 -8.95
CA SER A 81 5.16 12.49 -8.25
C SER A 81 5.36 11.02 -7.88
N PHE A 82 4.30 10.32 -7.45
CA PHE A 82 4.37 8.87 -7.23
C PHE A 82 4.70 8.14 -8.53
N ARG A 83 3.96 8.43 -9.61
CA ARG A 83 4.20 7.81 -10.93
C ARG A 83 5.60 8.07 -11.45
N LEU A 84 6.15 9.25 -11.20
CA LEU A 84 7.55 9.56 -11.52
C LEU A 84 8.51 8.71 -10.70
N ALA A 85 8.25 8.51 -9.42
CA ALA A 85 9.12 7.71 -8.54
C ALA A 85 9.17 6.23 -8.98
N VAL A 86 8.04 5.65 -9.39
CA VAL A 86 7.99 4.25 -9.86
C VAL A 86 8.24 4.11 -11.37
N GLY A 87 8.23 5.20 -12.12
CA GLY A 87 8.33 5.19 -13.58
C GLY A 87 9.70 4.78 -14.15
N GLY A 88 10.65 4.41 -13.29
CA GLY A 88 11.90 3.76 -13.70
C GLY A 88 11.85 2.24 -13.68
N ALA A 89 10.81 1.65 -13.11
CA ALA A 89 10.60 0.19 -13.08
C ALA A 89 10.28 -0.34 -14.48
N SER A 90 10.80 -1.52 -14.83
CA SER A 90 10.40 -2.22 -16.06
C SER A 90 9.06 -2.92 -15.87
N ASP A 91 8.42 -3.34 -16.97
CA ASP A 91 7.17 -4.12 -16.97
C ASP A 91 7.27 -5.45 -16.18
N GLY A 92 8.47 -5.90 -15.89
CA GLY A 92 8.72 -7.13 -15.11
C GLY A 92 8.80 -6.91 -13.60
N MET A 93 8.75 -5.68 -13.13
CA MET A 93 8.79 -5.31 -11.72
C MET A 93 7.40 -4.94 -11.20
N ASN A 94 6.93 -5.63 -10.17
CA ASN A 94 5.67 -5.28 -9.52
C ASN A 94 5.84 -4.02 -8.67
N THR A 95 5.03 -3.01 -8.93
CA THR A 95 4.98 -1.77 -8.17
C THR A 95 3.83 -1.77 -7.17
N ALA A 96 4.09 -1.38 -5.94
CA ALA A 96 3.08 -1.36 -4.90
C ALA A 96 3.09 -0.05 -4.10
N SER A 97 1.98 0.24 -3.44
CA SER A 97 1.88 1.30 -2.44
C SER A 97 1.14 0.81 -1.20
N HIS A 98 1.26 1.57 -0.12
CA HIS A 98 0.55 1.31 1.12
C HIS A 98 -0.09 2.58 1.68
N PHE A 99 -1.31 2.43 2.17
CA PHE A 99 -2.07 3.49 2.82
C PHE A 99 -2.50 3.07 4.21
N CYS A 100 -2.04 3.81 5.23
CA CYS A 100 -2.46 3.65 6.62
C CYS A 100 -3.62 4.59 6.95
N TYR A 101 -4.49 4.21 7.89
CA TYR A 101 -5.46 5.06 8.58
C TYR A 101 -6.28 6.01 7.69
N SER A 102 -6.56 5.64 6.45
CA SER A 102 -7.18 6.55 5.50
C SER A 102 -8.61 6.14 5.15
N ASP A 103 -9.51 7.11 5.17
CA ASP A 103 -10.79 7.02 4.49
C ASP A 103 -10.58 7.46 3.04
N PHE A 104 -10.61 6.50 2.11
CA PHE A 104 -10.29 6.73 0.69
C PHE A 104 -11.47 7.25 -0.13
N ASN A 105 -12.67 7.31 0.43
CA ASN A 105 -13.87 7.68 -0.31
C ASN A 105 -13.69 8.96 -1.11
N ASP A 106 -13.03 9.94 -0.49
CA ASP A 106 -12.87 11.28 -1.07
C ASP A 106 -11.78 11.39 -2.13
N ILE A 107 -10.86 10.41 -2.19
CA ILE A 107 -9.66 10.44 -3.04
C ILE A 107 -9.46 9.16 -3.86
N MET A 108 -10.47 8.30 -3.96
CA MET A 108 -10.37 7.00 -4.62
C MET A 108 -9.89 7.10 -6.08
N ASP A 109 -10.39 8.09 -6.82
CA ASP A 109 -9.96 8.32 -8.20
C ASP A 109 -8.45 8.63 -8.28
N SER A 110 -7.92 9.35 -7.31
CA SER A 110 -6.48 9.63 -7.21
C SER A 110 -5.68 8.40 -6.79
N VAL A 111 -6.24 7.55 -5.92
CA VAL A 111 -5.62 6.26 -5.55
C VAL A 111 -5.53 5.34 -6.76
N ILE A 112 -6.58 5.27 -7.57
CA ILE A 112 -6.57 4.52 -8.85
C ILE A 112 -5.55 5.12 -9.82
N ALA A 113 -5.49 6.44 -9.90
CA ALA A 113 -4.58 7.16 -10.80
C ALA A 113 -3.10 7.03 -10.45
N LEU A 114 -2.73 6.55 -9.25
CA LEU A 114 -1.35 6.17 -8.93
C LEU A 114 -0.84 5.09 -9.88
N ASP A 115 -1.74 4.25 -10.39
CA ASP A 115 -1.42 3.20 -11.36
C ASP A 115 -0.39 2.19 -10.81
N ALA A 116 -0.44 1.94 -9.50
CA ALA A 116 0.35 0.90 -8.87
C ALA A 116 -0.27 -0.48 -9.15
N ASP A 117 0.56 -1.50 -9.41
CA ASP A 117 0.06 -2.86 -9.65
C ASP A 117 -0.67 -3.42 -8.44
N MET A 118 -0.23 -3.07 -7.23
CA MET A 118 -0.85 -3.52 -5.99
C MET A 118 -0.93 -2.40 -4.96
N ILE A 119 -2.05 -2.33 -4.25
CA ILE A 119 -2.21 -1.44 -3.09
C ILE A 119 -2.55 -2.25 -1.85
N SER A 120 -1.79 -2.04 -0.78
CA SER A 120 -2.13 -2.57 0.55
C SER A 120 -2.76 -1.49 1.42
N ILE A 121 -3.73 -1.89 2.23
CA ILE A 121 -4.51 -1.00 3.09
C ILE A 121 -4.77 -1.63 4.46
N GLU A 122 -4.91 -0.80 5.48
CA GLU A 122 -5.40 -1.26 6.78
C GLU A 122 -6.88 -1.61 6.71
N ASN A 123 -7.26 -2.76 7.22
CA ASN A 123 -8.64 -3.27 7.16
C ASN A 123 -9.11 -3.98 8.43
N SER A 124 -8.22 -4.43 9.29
CA SER A 124 -8.62 -5.30 10.41
C SER A 124 -9.58 -4.65 11.41
N LYS A 125 -9.61 -3.32 11.46
CA LYS A 125 -10.51 -2.51 12.30
C LYS A 125 -11.67 -1.88 11.54
N SER A 126 -11.74 -2.05 10.22
CA SER A 126 -12.76 -1.43 9.39
C SER A 126 -13.92 -2.40 9.14
N ASP A 127 -14.95 -2.48 9.93
CA ASP A 127 -16.15 -3.33 9.79
C ASP A 127 -16.64 -3.57 8.33
N ALA A 128 -15.78 -4.03 7.43
CA ALA A 128 -15.99 -4.22 6.00
C ALA A 128 -16.46 -2.95 5.22
N LYS A 129 -16.51 -1.79 5.84
CA LYS A 129 -16.91 -0.55 5.16
C LYS A 129 -15.98 -0.21 4.02
N LEU A 130 -14.66 -0.38 4.25
CA LEU A 130 -13.63 -0.13 3.25
C LEU A 130 -13.76 -1.08 2.05
N LEU A 131 -14.09 -2.35 2.29
CA LEU A 131 -14.24 -3.35 1.23
C LEU A 131 -15.40 -3.03 0.28
N LYS A 132 -16.48 -2.42 0.78
CA LYS A 132 -17.63 -2.01 -0.05
C LYS A 132 -17.28 -0.94 -1.08
N ILE A 133 -16.27 -0.11 -0.79
CA ILE A 133 -15.80 0.91 -1.73
C ILE A 133 -15.20 0.26 -2.97
N PHE A 134 -14.40 -0.78 -2.79
CA PHE A 134 -13.79 -1.50 -3.91
C PHE A 134 -14.82 -2.20 -4.79
N GLN A 135 -15.94 -2.63 -4.22
CA GLN A 135 -17.07 -3.17 -4.98
C GLN A 135 -17.76 -2.09 -5.83
N SER A 136 -18.02 -0.92 -5.25
CA SER A 136 -18.72 0.17 -5.94
C SER A 136 -17.85 0.86 -6.99
N THR A 137 -16.56 0.99 -6.75
CA THR A 137 -15.61 1.71 -7.62
C THR A 137 -14.94 0.80 -8.67
N LYS A 138 -15.10 -0.53 -8.57
CA LYS A 138 -14.42 -1.52 -9.44
C LYS A 138 -12.92 -1.24 -9.56
N TYR A 139 -12.22 -1.28 -8.41
CA TYR A 139 -10.78 -1.09 -8.39
C TYR A 139 -10.11 -2.05 -9.39
N PRO A 140 -9.29 -1.53 -10.34
CA PRO A 140 -8.85 -2.32 -11.50
C PRO A 140 -7.67 -3.24 -11.22
N ASN A 141 -6.88 -2.93 -10.17
CA ASN A 141 -5.60 -3.57 -9.91
C ASN A 141 -5.65 -4.50 -8.69
N GLU A 142 -4.52 -5.09 -8.32
CA GLU A 142 -4.39 -5.97 -7.17
C GLU A 142 -4.52 -5.18 -5.85
N ILE A 143 -5.11 -5.81 -4.84
CA ILE A 143 -5.35 -5.17 -3.55
C ILE A 143 -5.11 -6.12 -2.38
N GLY A 144 -4.46 -5.60 -1.33
CA GLY A 144 -4.17 -6.32 -0.09
C GLY A 144 -4.79 -5.62 1.12
N PRO A 145 -6.06 -5.88 1.46
CA PRO A 145 -6.58 -5.46 2.75
C PRO A 145 -5.95 -6.30 3.86
N GLY A 146 -5.53 -5.65 4.95
CA GLY A 146 -4.90 -6.34 6.07
C GLY A 146 -5.80 -7.36 6.74
N VAL A 147 -5.24 -8.51 7.11
CA VAL A 147 -5.97 -9.60 7.77
C VAL A 147 -5.83 -9.58 9.28
N PHE A 148 -4.88 -8.80 9.83
CA PHE A 148 -4.71 -8.63 11.28
C PHE A 148 -4.07 -7.29 11.65
N ASP A 149 -4.41 -6.83 12.86
CA ASP A 149 -3.86 -5.61 13.47
C ASP A 149 -2.45 -5.87 14.02
N ILE A 150 -1.47 -5.16 13.47
CA ILE A 150 -0.07 -5.26 13.88
C ILE A 150 0.23 -4.56 15.22
N HIS A 151 -0.67 -3.73 15.70
CA HIS A 151 -0.47 -3.00 16.98
C HIS A 151 -0.73 -3.91 18.20
N SER A 152 -1.43 -5.02 18.00
CA SER A 152 -1.64 -6.04 19.04
C SER A 152 -0.52 -7.08 19.03
N PRO A 153 0.04 -7.45 20.21
CA PRO A 153 0.99 -8.56 20.32
C PRO A 153 0.33 -9.93 20.13
N ARG A 154 -1.01 -9.99 20.11
CA ARG A 154 -1.78 -11.22 19.90
C ARG A 154 -1.47 -11.83 18.54
N VAL A 155 -1.27 -13.13 18.51
CA VAL A 155 -1.23 -13.89 17.27
C VAL A 155 -2.67 -14.36 16.97
N PRO A 156 -3.33 -13.82 15.94
CA PRO A 156 -4.65 -14.31 15.55
C PRO A 156 -4.58 -15.78 15.10
N SER A 157 -5.67 -16.52 15.26
CA SER A 157 -5.71 -17.90 14.78
C SER A 157 -5.78 -17.98 13.26
N ILE A 158 -5.42 -19.14 12.72
CA ILE A 158 -5.52 -19.40 11.28
C ILE A 158 -6.98 -19.29 10.83
N GLU A 159 -7.92 -19.76 11.65
CA GLU A 159 -9.36 -19.71 11.38
C GLU A 159 -9.86 -18.26 11.32
N GLU A 160 -9.45 -17.40 12.26
CA GLU A 160 -9.81 -15.98 12.25
C GLU A 160 -9.35 -15.29 10.97
N MET A 161 -8.08 -15.49 10.58
CA MET A 161 -7.54 -14.88 9.36
C MET A 161 -8.17 -15.47 8.11
N THR A 162 -8.43 -16.79 8.07
CA THR A 162 -9.11 -17.45 6.96
C THR A 162 -10.54 -16.91 6.80
N GLN A 163 -11.25 -16.68 7.91
CA GLN A 163 -12.59 -16.10 7.87
C GLN A 163 -12.57 -14.67 7.30
N ARG A 164 -11.59 -13.84 7.67
CA ARG A 164 -11.43 -12.51 7.07
C ARG A 164 -11.16 -12.57 5.57
N ILE A 165 -10.31 -13.50 5.13
CA ILE A 165 -10.08 -13.70 3.69
C ILE A 165 -11.39 -14.08 2.98
N LYS A 166 -12.22 -14.96 3.58
CA LYS A 166 -13.54 -15.30 3.04
C LYS A 166 -14.49 -14.11 2.92
N GLU A 167 -14.42 -13.20 3.84
CA GLU A 167 -15.20 -11.95 3.80
C GLU A 167 -14.71 -11.03 2.66
N MET A 168 -13.39 -10.90 2.50
CA MET A 168 -12.80 -10.08 1.44
C MET A 168 -13.16 -10.54 0.03
N ILE A 169 -13.17 -11.85 -0.24
CA ILE A 169 -13.48 -12.39 -1.56
C ILE A 169 -14.96 -12.26 -1.96
N GLN A 170 -15.83 -11.83 -1.05
CA GLN A 170 -17.19 -11.46 -1.41
C GLN A 170 -17.23 -10.12 -2.18
N PHE A 171 -16.16 -9.31 -2.09
CA PHE A 171 -16.06 -7.98 -2.68
C PHE A 171 -14.92 -7.86 -3.69
N ILE A 172 -13.91 -8.72 -3.60
CA ILE A 172 -12.66 -8.67 -4.37
C ILE A 172 -12.48 -10.01 -5.09
N ASP A 173 -12.14 -9.97 -6.38
CA ASP A 173 -11.78 -11.20 -7.12
C ASP A 173 -10.57 -11.87 -6.41
N PRO A 174 -10.66 -13.15 -6.05
CA PRO A 174 -9.55 -13.86 -5.41
C PRO A 174 -8.22 -13.80 -6.18
N LYS A 175 -8.25 -13.60 -7.50
CA LYS A 175 -7.06 -13.46 -8.34
C LYS A 175 -6.33 -12.13 -8.15
N LEU A 176 -7.05 -11.11 -7.66
CA LEU A 176 -6.52 -9.78 -7.38
C LEU A 176 -6.23 -9.56 -5.89
N LEU A 177 -6.56 -10.54 -5.03
CA LEU A 177 -6.44 -10.41 -3.59
C LEU A 177 -5.06 -10.82 -3.08
N TRP A 178 -4.38 -9.91 -2.40
CA TRP A 178 -3.18 -10.19 -1.62
C TRP A 178 -3.50 -10.37 -0.14
N VAL A 179 -2.78 -11.25 0.53
CA VAL A 179 -2.91 -11.48 1.98
C VAL A 179 -1.70 -10.87 2.68
N ASN A 180 -1.93 -9.85 3.48
CA ASN A 180 -0.90 -9.10 4.20
C ASN A 180 -1.41 -8.64 5.58
N PRO A 181 -0.50 -8.23 6.50
CA PRO A 181 -0.90 -7.54 7.73
C PRO A 181 -1.43 -6.14 7.41
N ASP A 182 -2.08 -5.49 8.38
CA ASP A 182 -2.57 -4.11 8.22
C ASP A 182 -1.45 -3.14 7.84
N CYS A 183 -0.29 -3.27 8.44
CA CYS A 183 0.85 -2.38 8.21
C CYS A 183 2.17 -3.12 8.48
N GLY A 184 3.29 -2.41 8.43
CA GLY A 184 4.62 -2.93 8.77
C GLY A 184 4.74 -3.35 10.23
N LEU A 185 5.42 -4.45 10.50
CA LEU A 185 5.55 -5.09 11.81
C LEU A 185 6.59 -4.42 12.74
N LYS A 186 6.97 -3.20 12.46
CA LYS A 186 8.08 -2.46 13.12
C LYS A 186 8.00 -2.32 14.65
N THR A 187 6.81 -2.50 15.23
CA THR A 187 6.60 -2.39 16.68
C THR A 187 6.54 -3.75 17.38
N ARG A 188 6.73 -4.84 16.65
CA ARG A 188 6.68 -6.22 17.15
C ARG A 188 8.07 -6.79 17.34
N THR A 189 8.20 -7.72 18.31
CA THR A 189 9.41 -8.53 18.46
C THR A 189 9.53 -9.56 17.36
N TRP A 190 10.71 -10.10 17.14
CA TRP A 190 10.94 -11.15 16.13
C TRP A 190 10.09 -12.41 16.37
N ASP A 191 9.87 -12.78 17.62
CA ASP A 191 9.05 -13.96 17.98
C ASP A 191 7.58 -13.70 17.61
N GLU A 192 7.05 -12.52 17.95
CA GLU A 192 5.69 -12.10 17.57
C GLU A 192 5.53 -12.04 16.06
N CYS A 193 6.46 -11.36 15.36
CA CYS A 193 6.46 -11.28 13.91
C CYS A 193 6.44 -12.66 13.25
N THR A 194 7.33 -13.55 13.71
CA THR A 194 7.46 -14.89 13.17
C THR A 194 6.17 -15.71 13.38
N ALA A 195 5.57 -15.63 14.55
CA ALA A 195 4.33 -16.34 14.87
C ALA A 195 3.14 -15.79 14.03
N GLN A 196 2.99 -14.47 13.98
CA GLN A 196 1.92 -13.80 13.20
C GLN A 196 2.03 -14.12 11.71
N LEU A 197 3.22 -14.00 11.12
CA LEU A 197 3.43 -14.28 9.70
C LEU A 197 3.26 -15.77 9.36
N LYS A 198 3.67 -16.70 10.22
CA LYS A 198 3.41 -18.14 10.03
C LYS A 198 1.90 -18.43 10.00
N ALA A 199 1.14 -17.87 10.94
CA ALA A 199 -0.31 -18.03 10.98
C ALA A 199 -0.97 -17.42 9.73
N MET A 200 -0.53 -16.24 9.31
CA MET A 200 -1.04 -15.58 8.10
C MET A 200 -0.79 -16.39 6.82
N VAL A 201 0.43 -16.91 6.67
CA VAL A 201 0.76 -17.75 5.50
C VAL A 201 -0.06 -19.04 5.50
N ALA A 202 -0.26 -19.67 6.66
CA ALA A 202 -1.11 -20.85 6.78
C ALA A 202 -2.58 -20.52 6.43
N ALA A 203 -3.11 -19.41 6.91
CA ALA A 203 -4.47 -18.96 6.57
C ALA A 203 -4.63 -18.72 5.05
N ALA A 204 -3.63 -18.09 4.41
CA ALA A 204 -3.63 -17.90 2.96
C ALA A 204 -3.59 -19.23 2.20
N GLN A 205 -2.85 -20.23 2.69
CA GLN A 205 -2.81 -21.58 2.10
C GLN A 205 -4.16 -22.30 2.24
N GLU A 206 -4.82 -22.20 3.40
CA GLU A 206 -6.16 -22.78 3.59
C GLU A 206 -7.20 -22.09 2.69
N ALA A 207 -7.14 -20.75 2.58
CA ALA A 207 -8.04 -20.02 1.69
C ALA A 207 -7.86 -20.45 0.22
N ARG A 208 -6.63 -20.60 -0.27
CA ARG A 208 -6.38 -21.06 -1.65
C ARG A 208 -7.00 -22.40 -1.96
N LYS A 209 -7.02 -23.36 -1.02
CA LYS A 209 -7.67 -24.67 -1.21
C LYS A 209 -9.17 -24.57 -1.43
N MET A 210 -9.80 -23.48 -1.00
CA MET A 210 -11.25 -23.30 -1.08
C MET A 210 -11.66 -22.52 -2.34
N PHE A 211 -10.77 -21.74 -2.95
CA PHE A 211 -11.11 -20.76 -3.99
C PHE A 211 -10.29 -20.89 -5.27
N VAL A 212 -9.29 -21.73 -5.26
CA VAL A 212 -8.45 -22.11 -6.40
C VAL A 212 -8.40 -23.63 -6.50
#